data_573b4464fe9fbea381a5bbaac055ec31
#
_entry.id   573b4464fe9fbea381a5bbaac055ec31
#
_cell.length_a   1.000
_cell.length_b   1.000
_cell.length_c   1.000
_cell.angle_alpha   90.00
_cell.angle_beta   90.00
_cell.angle_gamma   90.00
#
_symmetry.space_group_name_H-M   'P 1'
#
loop_
_entity.id
_entity.type
_entity.pdbx_description
1 polymer ?
#
loop_
_entity_poly.entity_id
_entity_poly.type
_entity_poly.pdbx_seq_one_letter_code
_entity_poly.pdbx_strand_id
1 'polypeptide(L)'
;MYIIRNHWYIKAEVIFMFVIIYAIVIPGIYAMNICMMEGLGFREAYKKSARMVKKHPMGTISALVVYNLVMLAIIGITYVLISVFLVAGVKILNMAYLGNAIFLSALRTERLIIKCILVCVAIPLSFSAISHMYYKYTDVDDITFEFTDIQEGPAKRRKIIYSIVLTAAVVADAFYLIMTFNNNPFENVAIFHETKVMAHRGASTETPENTMAAFQKAIDDMADYIELDVQLTSDGEVIVMHDSNAYRTTGVDENIVNMTYKEVRRLDAGSWYSDEYKGEKVPGLREVLELAQGKIKLNIELKPADNGEELARKTVALIEKYNMENDCVITSFSSSALLAAKSCDENIRVGYILSAAYGDYYDMKNIDFFSVNAAFLS
;
A
#
# COMPACT_ATOMS: atom_id res chain seq x y z
N MET A 1 4.49 -13.21 -7.27
CA MET A 1 4.70 -14.27 -8.27
C MET A 1 4.94 -15.66 -7.65
N TYR A 2 5.50 -15.76 -6.45
CA TYR A 2 5.78 -17.03 -5.74
C TYR A 2 4.51 -17.77 -5.28
N ILE A 3 3.45 -17.04 -4.86
CA ILE A 3 2.18 -17.62 -4.38
C ILE A 3 1.44 -18.40 -5.49
N ILE A 4 1.52 -17.94 -6.75
CA ILE A 4 0.80 -18.60 -7.87
C ILE A 4 1.48 -19.91 -8.29
N ARG A 5 2.76 -20.10 -7.97
CA ARG A 5 3.52 -21.25 -8.45
C ARG A 5 3.18 -22.56 -7.73
N ASN A 6 2.74 -22.50 -6.48
CA ASN A 6 2.50 -23.67 -5.63
C ASN A 6 1.02 -24.03 -5.39
N HIS A 7 0.06 -23.17 -5.80
CA HIS A 7 -1.35 -23.43 -5.55
C HIS A 7 -2.05 -23.92 -6.83
N TRP A 8 -2.04 -25.21 -7.04
CA TRP A 8 -2.69 -25.87 -8.19
C TRP A 8 -4.20 -25.55 -8.30
N TYR A 9 -4.89 -25.30 -7.15
CA TYR A 9 -6.30 -24.91 -7.11
C TYR A 9 -6.55 -23.54 -7.76
N ILE A 10 -5.65 -22.56 -7.60
CA ILE A 10 -5.78 -21.24 -8.26
C ILE A 10 -5.65 -21.42 -9.79
N LYS A 11 -4.75 -22.30 -10.24
CA LYS A 11 -4.63 -22.63 -11.66
C LYS A 11 -5.89 -23.32 -12.17
N ALA A 12 -6.48 -24.23 -11.38
CA ALA A 12 -7.71 -24.92 -11.72
C ALA A 12 -8.90 -23.95 -11.79
N GLU A 13 -9.03 -23.01 -10.86
CA GLU A 13 -10.06 -21.96 -10.88
C GLU A 13 -9.94 -21.07 -12.12
N VAL A 14 -8.74 -20.62 -12.45
CA VAL A 14 -8.48 -19.82 -13.65
C VAL A 14 -8.85 -20.60 -14.94
N ILE A 15 -8.44 -21.86 -15.05
CA ILE A 15 -8.82 -22.72 -16.19
C ILE A 15 -10.33 -22.91 -16.24
N PHE A 16 -10.98 -23.17 -15.10
CA PHE A 16 -12.43 -23.34 -15.01
C PHE A 16 -13.18 -22.08 -15.43
N MET A 17 -12.72 -20.88 -15.00
CA MET A 17 -13.27 -19.60 -15.47
C MET A 17 -13.13 -19.44 -16.99
N PHE A 18 -11.98 -19.77 -17.58
CA PHE A 18 -11.80 -19.74 -19.02
C PHE A 18 -12.74 -20.70 -19.77
N VAL A 19 -12.96 -21.91 -19.23
CA VAL A 19 -13.91 -22.87 -19.81
C VAL A 19 -15.34 -22.32 -19.76
N ILE A 20 -15.76 -21.71 -18.65
CA ILE A 20 -17.09 -21.09 -18.54
C ILE A 20 -17.25 -19.94 -19.54
N ILE A 21 -16.27 -19.05 -19.64
CA ILE A 21 -16.30 -17.92 -20.58
C ILE A 21 -16.42 -18.46 -22.01
N TYR A 22 -15.59 -19.42 -22.37
CA TYR A 22 -15.59 -19.98 -23.74
C TYR A 22 -16.88 -20.73 -24.06
N ALA A 23 -17.36 -21.57 -23.15
CA ALA A 23 -18.50 -22.45 -23.38
C ALA A 23 -19.88 -21.77 -23.24
N ILE A 24 -19.98 -20.73 -22.41
CA ILE A 24 -21.25 -20.09 -22.04
C ILE A 24 -21.34 -18.65 -22.56
N VAL A 25 -20.32 -17.83 -22.34
CA VAL A 25 -20.39 -16.40 -22.63
C VAL A 25 -20.24 -16.15 -24.15
N ILE A 26 -19.25 -16.77 -24.78
CA ILE A 26 -19.02 -16.54 -26.22
C ILE A 26 -20.23 -16.95 -27.10
N PRO A 27 -20.86 -18.12 -26.90
CA PRO A 27 -22.07 -18.45 -27.66
C PRO A 27 -23.22 -17.48 -27.47
N GLY A 28 -23.33 -16.89 -26.29
CA GLY A 28 -24.38 -15.93 -25.92
C GLY A 28 -24.10 -14.47 -26.30
N ILE A 29 -22.95 -14.17 -26.90
CA ILE A 29 -22.45 -12.79 -27.04
C ILE A 29 -23.41 -11.83 -27.76
N TYR A 30 -24.17 -12.30 -28.71
CA TYR A 30 -25.19 -11.51 -29.46
C TYR A 30 -26.59 -11.61 -28.85
N ALA A 31 -26.78 -12.39 -27.76
CA ALA A 31 -28.13 -12.68 -27.25
C ALA A 31 -28.84 -11.39 -26.78
N MET A 32 -28.13 -10.46 -26.20
CA MET A 32 -28.71 -9.18 -25.73
C MET A 32 -29.21 -8.35 -26.94
N ASN A 33 -28.39 -8.23 -27.97
CA ASN A 33 -28.76 -7.53 -29.19
C ASN A 33 -30.00 -8.17 -29.86
N ILE A 34 -30.04 -9.49 -29.93
CA ILE A 34 -31.17 -10.24 -30.50
C ILE A 34 -32.44 -10.02 -29.68
N CYS A 35 -32.34 -10.05 -28.31
CA CYS A 35 -33.47 -9.74 -27.45
C CYS A 35 -34.00 -8.33 -27.67
N MET A 36 -33.11 -7.35 -27.80
CA MET A 36 -33.48 -5.93 -27.93
C MET A 36 -34.05 -5.62 -29.30
N MET A 37 -33.44 -6.17 -30.37
CA MET A 37 -33.78 -5.80 -31.75
C MET A 37 -34.90 -6.66 -32.33
N GLU A 38 -34.97 -7.95 -31.97
CA GLU A 38 -35.93 -8.89 -32.53
C GLU A 38 -37.07 -9.23 -31.56
N GLY A 39 -37.03 -8.71 -30.33
CA GLY A 39 -38.07 -8.98 -29.30
C GLY A 39 -38.16 -10.42 -28.82
N LEU A 40 -37.15 -11.25 -29.13
CA LEU A 40 -37.13 -12.66 -28.73
C LEU A 40 -36.88 -12.83 -27.24
N GLY A 41 -37.42 -13.92 -26.65
CA GLY A 41 -37.09 -14.31 -25.30
C GLY A 41 -35.61 -14.71 -25.16
N PHE A 42 -35.00 -14.50 -23.99
CA PHE A 42 -33.57 -14.74 -23.75
C PHE A 42 -33.10 -16.14 -24.22
N ARG A 43 -33.86 -17.18 -23.91
CA ARG A 43 -33.52 -18.56 -24.31
C ARG A 43 -33.41 -18.75 -25.82
N GLU A 44 -34.33 -18.13 -26.58
CA GLU A 44 -34.37 -18.20 -28.04
C GLU A 44 -33.27 -17.33 -28.63
N ALA A 45 -33.07 -16.14 -28.10
CA ALA A 45 -32.00 -15.24 -28.44
C ALA A 45 -30.61 -15.87 -28.24
N TYR A 46 -30.39 -16.56 -27.11
CA TYR A 46 -29.16 -17.28 -26.85
C TYR A 46 -28.91 -18.40 -27.87
N LYS A 47 -29.94 -19.20 -28.18
CA LYS A 47 -29.82 -20.24 -29.22
C LYS A 47 -29.52 -19.66 -30.61
N LYS A 48 -30.12 -18.51 -30.95
CA LYS A 48 -29.85 -17.80 -32.20
C LYS A 48 -28.43 -17.25 -32.24
N SER A 49 -27.98 -16.60 -31.12
CA SER A 49 -26.63 -16.13 -30.96
C SER A 49 -25.60 -17.25 -31.13
N ALA A 50 -25.80 -18.39 -30.46
CA ALA A 50 -24.91 -19.54 -30.59
C ALA A 50 -24.79 -20.05 -32.04
N ARG A 51 -25.89 -20.03 -32.79
CA ARG A 51 -25.87 -20.38 -34.22
C ARG A 51 -25.10 -19.37 -35.06
N MET A 52 -25.24 -18.06 -34.76
CA MET A 52 -24.50 -16.99 -35.44
C MET A 52 -22.99 -17.11 -35.18
N VAL A 53 -22.59 -17.31 -33.91
CA VAL A 53 -21.18 -17.54 -33.56
C VAL A 53 -20.63 -18.77 -34.27
N LYS A 54 -21.39 -19.88 -34.32
CA LYS A 54 -20.98 -21.10 -35.03
C LYS A 54 -20.85 -20.90 -36.53
N LYS A 55 -21.67 -20.02 -37.13
CA LYS A 55 -21.59 -19.68 -38.56
C LYS A 55 -20.40 -18.79 -38.89
N HIS A 56 -20.00 -17.89 -37.97
CA HIS A 56 -18.93 -16.92 -38.18
C HIS A 56 -17.91 -16.94 -37.04
N PRO A 57 -17.28 -18.09 -36.68
CA PRO A 57 -16.44 -18.20 -35.48
C PRO A 57 -15.19 -17.34 -35.55
N MET A 58 -14.49 -17.40 -36.70
CA MET A 58 -13.24 -16.62 -36.87
C MET A 58 -13.49 -15.12 -36.90
N GLY A 59 -14.61 -14.68 -37.52
CA GLY A 59 -14.97 -13.27 -37.52
C GLY A 59 -15.30 -12.73 -36.12
N THR A 60 -16.05 -13.51 -35.35
CA THR A 60 -16.40 -13.14 -33.97
C THR A 60 -15.16 -13.10 -33.07
N ILE A 61 -14.31 -14.15 -33.14
CA ILE A 61 -13.09 -14.22 -32.31
C ILE A 61 -12.10 -13.13 -32.70
N SER A 62 -11.84 -12.94 -34.01
CA SER A 62 -10.88 -11.92 -34.47
C SER A 62 -11.32 -10.51 -34.11
N ALA A 63 -12.60 -10.18 -34.18
CA ALA A 63 -13.11 -8.88 -33.81
C ALA A 63 -12.98 -8.65 -32.29
N LEU A 64 -13.25 -9.67 -31.46
CA LEU A 64 -13.03 -9.59 -30.00
C LEU A 64 -11.56 -9.41 -29.69
N VAL A 65 -10.66 -10.14 -30.33
CA VAL A 65 -9.21 -9.99 -30.13
C VAL A 65 -8.74 -8.60 -30.52
N VAL A 66 -9.13 -8.11 -31.71
CA VAL A 66 -8.76 -6.75 -32.15
C VAL A 66 -9.29 -5.70 -31.20
N TYR A 67 -10.56 -5.81 -30.78
CA TYR A 67 -11.15 -4.90 -29.81
C TYR A 67 -10.33 -4.86 -28.50
N ASN A 68 -10.01 -6.04 -27.92
CA ASN A 68 -9.24 -6.11 -26.70
C ASN A 68 -7.80 -5.55 -26.86
N LEU A 69 -7.16 -5.79 -28.02
CA LEU A 69 -5.85 -5.22 -28.32
C LEU A 69 -5.89 -3.69 -28.43
N VAL A 70 -6.92 -3.13 -29.07
CA VAL A 70 -7.11 -1.67 -29.14
C VAL A 70 -7.35 -1.09 -27.75
N MET A 71 -8.17 -1.74 -26.94
CA MET A 71 -8.40 -1.31 -25.55
C MET A 71 -7.13 -1.34 -24.72
N LEU A 72 -6.34 -2.42 -24.81
CA LEU A 72 -5.04 -2.51 -24.11
C LEU A 72 -4.07 -1.41 -24.57
N ALA A 73 -4.05 -1.09 -25.86
CA ALA A 73 -3.23 -0.01 -26.40
C ALA A 73 -3.66 1.36 -25.84
N ILE A 74 -4.96 1.65 -25.83
CA ILE A 74 -5.50 2.90 -25.27
C ILE A 74 -5.12 3.02 -23.78
N ILE A 75 -5.29 1.95 -23.00
CA ILE A 75 -4.94 1.90 -21.58
C ILE A 75 -3.45 2.14 -21.38
N GLY A 76 -2.61 1.43 -22.15
CA GLY A 76 -1.16 1.56 -22.08
C GLY A 76 -0.69 2.98 -22.40
N ILE A 77 -1.24 3.59 -23.47
CA ILE A 77 -0.92 4.97 -23.85
C ILE A 77 -1.36 5.94 -22.75
N THR A 78 -2.58 5.80 -22.23
CA THR A 78 -3.09 6.66 -21.15
C THR A 78 -2.22 6.55 -19.91
N TYR A 79 -1.84 5.33 -19.51
CA TYR A 79 -0.93 5.09 -18.38
C TYR A 79 0.42 5.79 -18.58
N VAL A 80 1.04 5.63 -19.75
CA VAL A 80 2.33 6.27 -20.06
C VAL A 80 2.22 7.79 -20.02
N LEU A 81 1.17 8.38 -20.61
CA LEU A 81 0.97 9.82 -20.64
C LEU A 81 0.80 10.40 -19.22
N ILE A 82 0.00 9.78 -18.37
CA ILE A 82 -0.19 10.23 -16.99
C ILE A 82 1.11 10.07 -16.19
N SER A 83 1.81 8.93 -16.34
CA SER A 83 3.10 8.71 -15.67
C SER A 83 4.16 9.75 -16.07
N VAL A 84 4.25 10.10 -17.36
CA VAL A 84 5.16 11.17 -17.84
C VAL A 84 4.78 12.51 -17.24
N PHE A 85 3.48 12.84 -17.19
CA PHE A 85 2.99 14.09 -16.59
C PHE A 85 3.30 14.16 -15.09
N LEU A 86 3.15 13.05 -14.36
CA LEU A 86 3.51 12.98 -12.93
C LEU A 86 5.01 13.18 -12.71
N VAL A 87 5.87 12.53 -13.51
CA VAL A 87 7.34 12.72 -13.45
C VAL A 87 7.71 14.17 -13.71
N ALA A 88 7.12 14.77 -14.74
CA ALA A 88 7.36 16.18 -15.05
C ALA A 88 6.92 17.11 -13.92
N GLY A 89 5.76 16.86 -13.32
CA GLY A 89 5.24 17.61 -12.18
C GLY A 89 6.15 17.54 -10.94
N VAL A 90 6.60 16.35 -10.57
CA VAL A 90 7.55 16.15 -9.46
C VAL A 90 8.87 16.90 -9.71
N LYS A 91 9.36 16.88 -10.96
CA LYS A 91 10.60 17.55 -11.34
C LYS A 91 10.47 19.07 -11.32
N ILE A 92 9.33 19.62 -11.78
CA ILE A 92 9.07 21.08 -11.79
C ILE A 92 8.93 21.60 -10.35
N LEU A 93 8.33 20.83 -9.45
CA LEU A 93 8.15 21.22 -8.05
C LEU A 93 9.44 21.14 -7.22
N ASN A 94 10.55 20.70 -7.83
CA ASN A 94 11.88 20.58 -7.21
C ASN A 94 11.89 19.83 -5.85
N MET A 95 11.01 18.86 -5.69
CA MET A 95 10.85 18.06 -4.46
C MET A 95 11.85 16.90 -4.42
N ALA A 96 13.17 17.22 -4.35
CA ALA A 96 14.25 16.24 -4.49
C ALA A 96 14.19 15.09 -3.46
N TYR A 97 13.77 15.35 -2.23
CA TYR A 97 13.74 14.35 -1.15
C TYR A 97 12.40 13.63 -1.02
N LEU A 98 11.28 14.29 -1.31
CA LEU A 98 9.95 13.70 -1.28
C LEU A 98 9.48 13.15 -2.65
N GLY A 99 10.21 13.48 -3.72
CA GLY A 99 9.81 13.18 -5.09
C GLY A 99 9.49 11.72 -5.36
N ASN A 100 10.32 10.81 -4.85
CA ASN A 100 10.11 9.37 -5.05
C ASN A 100 8.88 8.84 -4.30
N ALA A 101 8.66 9.28 -3.07
CA ALA A 101 7.50 8.85 -2.27
C ALA A 101 6.19 9.38 -2.87
N ILE A 102 6.15 10.67 -3.26
CA ILE A 102 5.01 11.28 -3.94
C ILE A 102 4.76 10.57 -5.28
N PHE A 103 5.81 10.30 -6.05
CA PHE A 103 5.70 9.61 -7.35
C PHE A 103 5.11 8.21 -7.20
N LEU A 104 5.61 7.40 -6.25
CA LEU A 104 5.09 6.05 -6.00
C LEU A 104 3.65 6.06 -5.48
N SER A 105 3.30 7.00 -4.62
CA SER A 105 1.93 7.19 -4.14
C SER A 105 0.99 7.60 -5.28
N ALA A 106 1.42 8.54 -6.12
CA ALA A 106 0.66 8.99 -7.28
C ALA A 106 0.45 7.87 -8.30
N LEU A 107 1.46 7.02 -8.57
CA LEU A 107 1.32 5.85 -9.44
C LEU A 107 0.32 4.82 -8.93
N ARG A 108 0.23 4.63 -7.60
CA ARG A 108 -0.79 3.76 -7.01
C ARG A 108 -2.20 4.30 -7.23
N THR A 109 -2.37 5.60 -6.99
CA THR A 109 -3.65 6.31 -7.22
C THR A 109 -4.04 6.28 -8.69
N GLU A 110 -3.09 6.52 -9.60
CA GLU A 110 -3.27 6.42 -11.03
C GLU A 110 -3.83 5.06 -11.45
N ARG A 111 -3.27 3.95 -10.97
CA ARG A 111 -3.76 2.60 -11.27
C ARG A 111 -5.22 2.40 -10.90
N LEU A 112 -5.66 2.96 -9.76
CA LEU A 112 -7.06 2.87 -9.33
C LEU A 112 -7.97 3.68 -10.25
N ILE A 113 -7.62 4.94 -10.54
CA ILE A 113 -8.38 5.82 -11.42
C ILE A 113 -8.49 5.21 -12.82
N ILE A 114 -7.39 4.69 -13.36
CA ILE A 114 -7.40 4.02 -14.67
C ILE A 114 -8.31 2.79 -14.66
N LYS A 115 -8.31 1.98 -13.60
CA LYS A 115 -9.24 0.85 -13.48
C LYS A 115 -10.69 1.30 -13.50
N CYS A 116 -11.05 2.38 -12.78
CA CYS A 116 -12.40 2.93 -12.78
C CYS A 116 -12.81 3.44 -14.17
N ILE A 117 -11.96 4.23 -14.82
CA ILE A 117 -12.20 4.74 -16.17
C ILE A 117 -12.33 3.59 -17.17
N LEU A 118 -11.49 2.58 -17.03
CA LEU A 118 -11.50 1.39 -17.88
C LEU A 118 -12.85 0.68 -17.80
N VAL A 119 -13.39 0.45 -16.62
CA VAL A 119 -14.72 -0.18 -16.46
C VAL A 119 -15.79 0.69 -17.09
N CYS A 120 -15.80 2.01 -16.84
CA CYS A 120 -16.80 2.94 -17.36
C CYS A 120 -16.76 3.09 -18.89
N VAL A 121 -15.59 2.93 -19.51
CA VAL A 121 -15.42 3.11 -20.97
C VAL A 121 -15.44 1.77 -21.70
N ALA A 122 -14.83 0.73 -21.15
CA ALA A 122 -14.72 -0.57 -21.80
C ALA A 122 -16.08 -1.25 -21.97
N ILE A 123 -16.99 -1.13 -21.00
CA ILE A 123 -18.31 -1.77 -21.08
C ILE A 123 -19.15 -1.20 -22.25
N PRO A 124 -19.37 0.12 -22.36
CA PRO A 124 -20.11 0.68 -23.51
C PRO A 124 -19.45 0.42 -24.84
N LEU A 125 -18.12 0.50 -24.93
CA LEU A 125 -17.40 0.24 -26.18
C LEU A 125 -17.47 -1.23 -26.59
N SER A 126 -17.39 -2.17 -25.63
CA SER A 126 -17.56 -3.60 -25.94
C SER A 126 -18.95 -3.90 -26.44
N PHE A 127 -19.97 -3.31 -25.83
CA PHE A 127 -21.34 -3.44 -26.29
C PHE A 127 -21.52 -2.88 -27.70
N SER A 128 -20.93 -1.70 -27.99
CA SER A 128 -20.95 -1.11 -29.32
C SER A 128 -20.27 -2.00 -30.37
N ALA A 129 -19.11 -2.58 -30.06
CA ALA A 129 -18.39 -3.49 -30.94
C ALA A 129 -19.20 -4.77 -31.22
N ILE A 130 -19.83 -5.35 -30.21
CA ILE A 130 -20.70 -6.53 -30.33
C ILE A 130 -21.92 -6.20 -31.17
N SER A 131 -22.54 -5.03 -30.96
CA SER A 131 -23.69 -4.58 -31.75
C SER A 131 -23.32 -4.39 -33.23
N HIS A 132 -22.17 -3.79 -33.53
CA HIS A 132 -21.67 -3.65 -34.89
C HIS A 132 -21.50 -5.01 -35.59
N MET A 133 -20.93 -5.99 -34.90
CA MET A 133 -20.78 -7.35 -35.41
C MET A 133 -22.13 -8.04 -35.63
N TYR A 134 -23.07 -7.84 -34.70
CA TYR A 134 -24.45 -8.35 -34.85
C TYR A 134 -25.07 -7.84 -36.15
N TYR A 135 -25.03 -6.53 -36.42
CA TYR A 135 -25.55 -5.94 -37.66
C TYR A 135 -24.83 -6.45 -38.89
N LYS A 136 -23.51 -6.61 -38.84
CA LYS A 136 -22.72 -7.14 -39.95
C LYS A 136 -23.09 -8.57 -40.35
N TYR A 137 -23.54 -9.39 -39.39
CA TYR A 137 -23.88 -10.81 -39.62
C TYR A 137 -25.36 -11.08 -39.77
N THR A 138 -26.18 -10.06 -39.56
CA THR A 138 -27.62 -10.13 -39.76
C THR A 138 -27.97 -9.36 -41.00
N ASP A 139 -27.84 -9.75 -42.22
CA ASP A 139 -28.19 -9.02 -43.45
C ASP A 139 -29.43 -8.10 -43.26
N VAL A 140 -29.22 -6.98 -42.59
CA VAL A 140 -30.28 -6.07 -42.13
C VAL A 140 -30.29 -4.90 -43.12
N ASP A 141 -30.53 -5.15 -44.36
CA ASP A 141 -30.81 -4.10 -45.34
C ASP A 141 -32.22 -3.50 -45.17
N ASP A 142 -33.05 -4.06 -44.27
CA ASP A 142 -34.48 -3.69 -44.11
C ASP A 142 -34.93 -3.54 -42.63
N ILE A 143 -34.13 -2.96 -41.75
CA ILE A 143 -34.72 -2.45 -40.50
C ILE A 143 -35.22 -1.03 -40.76
N THR A 144 -36.32 -0.87 -41.38
CA THR A 144 -37.21 0.28 -41.12
C THR A 144 -37.63 0.20 -39.66
N PHE A 145 -37.19 1.17 -38.84
CA PHE A 145 -37.74 1.39 -37.51
C PHE A 145 -39.21 1.85 -37.67
N GLU A 146 -40.13 0.97 -38.03
CA GLU A 146 -41.52 1.18 -37.70
C GLU A 146 -41.65 1.05 -36.18
N PHE A 147 -41.77 2.17 -35.50
CA PHE A 147 -42.36 2.21 -34.19
C PHE A 147 -43.82 1.73 -34.33
N THR A 148 -44.01 0.43 -34.56
CA THR A 148 -45.34 -0.17 -34.51
C THR A 148 -45.83 0.05 -33.07
N ASP A 149 -46.99 0.70 -32.96
CA ASP A 149 -47.76 0.84 -31.76
C ASP A 149 -47.70 -0.49 -30.98
N ILE A 150 -47.06 -0.44 -29.81
CA ILE A 150 -46.90 -1.60 -28.93
C ILE A 150 -48.33 -1.93 -28.45
N GLN A 151 -48.97 -2.89 -29.11
CA GLN A 151 -50.24 -3.39 -28.60
C GLN A 151 -50.08 -3.78 -27.13
N GLU A 152 -50.92 -3.20 -26.29
CA GLU A 152 -50.92 -3.36 -24.83
C GLU A 152 -51.38 -4.76 -24.41
N GLY A 153 -50.72 -5.79 -24.91
CA GLY A 153 -50.82 -7.16 -24.47
C GLY A 153 -49.78 -7.46 -23.36
N PRO A 154 -49.14 -8.58 -23.28
CA PRO A 154 -48.29 -9.01 -22.14
C PRO A 154 -47.12 -8.07 -21.80
N ALA A 155 -47.03 -6.89 -22.42
CA ALA A 155 -46.02 -5.84 -22.23
C ALA A 155 -45.97 -5.33 -20.80
N LYS A 156 -47.09 -5.25 -20.08
CA LYS A 156 -47.12 -4.80 -18.67
C LYS A 156 -46.34 -5.76 -17.78
N ARG A 157 -46.47 -7.07 -17.99
CA ARG A 157 -45.73 -8.10 -17.26
C ARG A 157 -44.25 -8.10 -17.60
N ARG A 158 -43.87 -7.84 -18.86
CA ARG A 158 -42.47 -7.71 -19.29
C ARG A 158 -41.83 -6.44 -18.75
N LYS A 159 -42.51 -5.28 -18.79
CA LYS A 159 -42.01 -4.05 -18.17
C LYS A 159 -41.76 -4.21 -16.68
N ILE A 160 -42.66 -4.92 -15.95
CA ILE A 160 -42.47 -5.23 -14.53
C ILE A 160 -41.26 -6.13 -14.33
N ILE A 161 -41.07 -7.18 -15.13
CA ILE A 161 -39.92 -8.09 -15.04
C ILE A 161 -38.62 -7.33 -15.34
N TYR A 162 -38.56 -6.51 -16.39
CA TYR A 162 -37.40 -5.69 -16.71
C TYR A 162 -37.08 -4.65 -15.62
N SER A 163 -38.10 -4.01 -15.06
CA SER A 163 -37.94 -3.11 -13.92
C SER A 163 -37.39 -3.83 -12.69
N ILE A 164 -37.89 -5.04 -12.38
CA ILE A 164 -37.39 -5.86 -11.28
C ILE A 164 -35.94 -6.26 -11.52
N VAL A 165 -35.58 -6.73 -12.73
CA VAL A 165 -34.22 -7.12 -13.09
C VAL A 165 -33.26 -5.94 -13.04
N LEU A 166 -33.66 -4.79 -13.56
CA LEU A 166 -32.87 -3.56 -13.50
C LEU A 166 -32.68 -3.09 -12.06
N THR A 167 -33.76 -3.10 -11.26
CA THR A 167 -33.69 -2.73 -9.85
C THR A 167 -32.81 -3.71 -9.07
N ALA A 168 -32.91 -5.01 -9.35
CA ALA A 168 -32.05 -6.03 -8.71
C ALA A 168 -30.57 -5.84 -9.09
N ALA A 169 -30.28 -5.50 -10.37
CA ALA A 169 -28.92 -5.18 -10.81
C ALA A 169 -28.37 -3.94 -10.11
N VAL A 170 -29.14 -2.86 -10.05
CA VAL A 170 -28.74 -1.62 -9.34
C VAL A 170 -28.53 -1.87 -7.83
N VAL A 171 -29.40 -2.69 -7.22
CA VAL A 171 -29.25 -3.08 -5.80
C VAL A 171 -28.02 -3.96 -5.59
N ALA A 172 -27.74 -4.89 -6.51
CA ALA A 172 -26.54 -5.74 -6.46
C ALA A 172 -25.26 -4.91 -6.63
N ASP A 173 -25.26 -3.94 -7.55
CA ASP A 173 -24.14 -3.02 -7.74
C ASP A 173 -23.96 -2.10 -6.53
N ALA A 174 -25.05 -1.56 -5.97
CA ALA A 174 -25.01 -0.78 -4.74
C ALA A 174 -24.52 -1.61 -3.54
N PHE A 175 -24.98 -2.86 -3.41
CA PHE A 175 -24.51 -3.79 -2.39
C PHE A 175 -23.04 -4.14 -2.58
N TYR A 176 -22.59 -4.39 -3.80
CA TYR A 176 -21.18 -4.61 -4.12
C TYR A 176 -20.33 -3.38 -3.75
N LEU A 177 -20.78 -2.18 -4.10
CA LEU A 177 -20.14 -0.93 -3.70
C LEU A 177 -20.09 -0.79 -2.17
N ILE A 178 -21.22 -1.00 -1.47
CA ILE A 178 -21.28 -0.93 0.00
C ILE A 178 -20.35 -1.97 0.64
N MET A 179 -20.32 -3.20 0.14
CA MET A 179 -19.40 -4.23 0.62
C MET A 179 -17.94 -3.90 0.33
N THR A 180 -17.67 -3.30 -0.82
CA THR A 180 -16.35 -2.81 -1.21
C THR A 180 -15.92 -1.64 -0.32
N PHE A 181 -16.86 -0.75 0.04
CA PHE A 181 -16.60 0.36 0.96
C PHE A 181 -16.58 -0.05 2.43
N ASN A 182 -17.42 -1.01 2.87
CA ASN A 182 -17.42 -1.50 4.26
C ASN A 182 -16.25 -2.43 4.59
N ASN A 183 -15.73 -3.18 3.61
CA ASN A 183 -14.47 -3.91 3.77
C ASN A 183 -13.27 -2.99 3.60
N ASN A 184 -13.54 -1.69 3.42
CA ASN A 184 -12.59 -0.61 3.30
C ASN A 184 -11.38 -1.01 2.43
N PRO A 185 -11.57 -1.33 1.12
CA PRO A 185 -10.43 -1.55 0.23
C PRO A 185 -9.56 -0.30 0.16
N PHE A 186 -10.07 0.85 0.68
CA PHE A 186 -9.35 2.10 0.86
C PHE A 186 -8.65 2.22 2.23
N GLU A 187 -9.01 1.43 3.25
CA GLU A 187 -8.19 1.35 4.48
C GLU A 187 -6.79 0.78 4.20
N ASN A 188 -6.69 -0.13 3.23
CA ASN A 188 -5.42 -0.67 2.77
C ASN A 188 -4.85 0.09 1.54
N VAL A 189 -5.55 1.08 1.02
CA VAL A 189 -5.01 1.95 -0.02
C VAL A 189 -4.33 3.11 0.69
N ALA A 190 -3.02 3.09 0.74
CA ALA A 190 -2.15 4.11 1.32
C ALA A 190 -2.29 5.53 0.71
N ILE A 191 -3.39 5.80 -0.02
CA ILE A 191 -3.74 7.12 -0.57
C ILE A 191 -4.07 8.13 0.54
N PHE A 192 -4.57 7.63 1.70
CA PHE A 192 -4.97 8.46 2.84
C PHE A 192 -4.12 8.22 4.09
N HIS A 193 -3.12 7.33 4.03
CA HIS A 193 -2.13 7.25 5.09
C HIS A 193 -1.15 8.38 4.89
N GLU A 194 -1.23 9.35 5.76
CA GLU A 194 -0.23 10.39 5.90
C GLU A 194 1.15 9.74 6.05
N THR A 195 2.03 9.96 5.05
CA THR A 195 3.41 9.51 5.16
C THR A 195 4.05 10.31 6.29
N LYS A 196 4.53 9.60 7.32
CA LYS A 196 5.23 10.23 8.43
C LYS A 196 6.70 10.34 8.13
N VAL A 197 7.29 11.47 8.47
CA VAL A 197 8.72 11.75 8.33
C VAL A 197 9.40 11.41 9.65
N MET A 198 10.40 10.55 9.59
CA MET A 198 11.21 10.13 10.73
C MET A 198 12.63 10.62 10.56
N ALA A 199 13.10 11.44 11.49
CA ALA A 199 14.46 11.96 11.51
C ALA A 199 15.39 10.89 12.11
N HIS A 200 16.21 10.25 11.26
CA HIS A 200 17.11 9.16 11.64
C HIS A 200 18.27 9.67 12.47
N ARG A 201 18.34 9.25 13.74
CA ARG A 201 19.28 9.73 14.77
C ARG A 201 19.15 11.25 15.02
N GLY A 202 17.93 11.79 14.88
CA GLY A 202 17.65 13.19 14.77
C GLY A 202 17.92 13.75 13.36
N ALA A 203 18.09 15.06 13.23
CA ALA A 203 18.44 15.70 11.97
C ALA A 203 19.93 15.49 11.61
N SER A 204 20.37 14.22 11.57
CA SER A 204 21.79 13.80 11.50
C SER A 204 22.52 14.19 10.22
N THR A 205 21.82 14.70 9.22
CA THR A 205 22.44 15.28 8.00
C THR A 205 22.96 16.69 8.22
N GLU A 206 22.45 17.42 9.22
CA GLU A 206 22.77 18.82 9.49
C GLU A 206 23.37 19.04 10.91
N THR A 207 23.35 18.01 11.74
CA THR A 207 23.80 18.06 13.13
C THR A 207 24.44 16.73 13.54
N PRO A 208 25.27 16.70 14.62
CA PRO A 208 25.85 15.42 15.07
C PRO A 208 24.77 14.44 15.53
N GLU A 209 24.79 13.23 14.99
CA GLU A 209 23.81 12.17 15.23
C GLU A 209 23.63 11.86 16.74
N ASN A 210 22.42 11.47 17.13
CA ASN A 210 22.09 11.02 18.49
C ASN A 210 22.46 12.01 19.59
N THR A 211 22.36 13.32 19.32
CA THR A 211 22.59 14.41 20.27
C THR A 211 21.34 15.24 20.51
N MET A 212 21.35 16.03 21.59
CA MET A 212 20.23 16.94 21.88
C MET A 212 20.07 18.00 20.78
N ALA A 213 21.17 18.46 20.18
CA ALA A 213 21.15 19.38 19.03
C ALA A 213 20.42 18.75 17.81
N ALA A 214 20.67 17.45 17.52
CA ALA A 214 20.02 16.75 16.44
C ALA A 214 18.51 16.57 16.67
N PHE A 215 18.13 16.32 17.92
CA PHE A 215 16.72 16.12 18.28
C PHE A 215 15.95 17.45 18.27
N GLN A 216 16.55 18.52 18.77
CA GLN A 216 15.93 19.85 18.72
C GLN A 216 15.76 20.30 17.25
N LYS A 217 16.77 20.10 16.41
CA LYS A 217 16.68 20.43 14.98
C LYS A 217 15.57 19.64 14.27
N ALA A 218 15.40 18.33 14.58
CA ALA A 218 14.32 17.52 14.04
C ALA A 218 12.93 18.05 14.43
N ILE A 219 12.79 18.58 15.66
CA ILE A 219 11.54 19.23 16.12
C ILE A 219 11.32 20.54 15.34
N ASP A 220 12.36 21.35 15.19
CA ASP A 220 12.29 22.64 14.48
C ASP A 220 11.95 22.45 12.98
N ASP A 221 12.42 21.36 12.38
CA ASP A 221 12.12 20.94 11.02
C ASP A 221 10.76 20.24 10.85
N MET A 222 9.97 20.15 11.95
CA MET A 222 8.62 19.56 11.98
C MET A 222 8.57 18.11 11.50
N ALA A 223 9.58 17.29 11.84
CA ALA A 223 9.51 15.85 11.66
C ALA A 223 8.37 15.26 12.49
N ASP A 224 7.77 14.16 12.06
CA ASP A 224 6.73 13.45 12.83
C ASP A 224 7.32 12.60 13.94
N TYR A 225 8.50 12.03 13.68
CA TYR A 225 9.23 11.15 14.60
C TYR A 225 10.71 11.50 14.62
N ILE A 226 11.32 11.34 15.80
CA ILE A 226 12.76 11.16 15.95
C ILE A 226 13.02 9.66 16.09
N GLU A 227 13.94 9.13 15.30
CA GLU A 227 14.53 7.84 15.57
C GLU A 227 15.83 8.05 16.34
N LEU A 228 16.10 7.17 17.31
CA LEU A 228 17.29 7.22 18.16
C LEU A 228 17.68 5.82 18.66
N ASP A 229 18.97 5.64 18.92
CA ASP A 229 19.54 4.35 19.33
C ASP A 229 19.87 4.35 20.83
N VAL A 230 19.46 3.34 21.59
CA VAL A 230 19.74 3.27 23.02
C VAL A 230 20.55 2.05 23.43
N GLN A 231 21.43 2.25 24.42
CA GLN A 231 22.28 1.24 25.01
C GLN A 231 22.35 1.41 26.54
N LEU A 232 22.83 0.36 27.25
CA LEU A 232 23.10 0.44 28.68
C LEU A 232 24.58 0.72 28.96
N THR A 233 24.83 1.61 29.90
CA THR A 233 26.13 1.79 30.54
C THR A 233 26.42 0.68 31.56
N SER A 234 27.67 0.58 32.05
CA SER A 234 28.08 -0.42 33.04
C SER A 234 27.31 -0.29 34.38
N ASP A 235 26.86 0.90 34.73
CA ASP A 235 26.03 1.17 35.92
C ASP A 235 24.52 1.13 35.58
N GLY A 236 24.17 0.71 34.39
CA GLY A 236 22.81 0.40 33.97
C GLY A 236 21.94 1.60 33.64
N GLU A 237 22.48 2.76 33.30
CA GLU A 237 21.73 3.89 32.78
C GLU A 237 21.52 3.76 31.30
N VAL A 238 20.36 4.18 30.79
CA VAL A 238 20.01 4.15 29.35
C VAL A 238 20.52 5.42 28.69
N ILE A 239 21.49 5.29 27.79
CA ILE A 239 22.08 6.38 27.02
C ILE A 239 21.74 6.27 25.53
N VAL A 240 21.94 7.37 24.79
CA VAL A 240 21.63 7.42 23.37
C VAL A 240 22.91 7.46 22.55
N MET A 241 23.21 6.34 21.89
CA MET A 241 24.36 6.19 20.99
C MET A 241 24.17 4.97 20.08
N HIS A 242 24.56 5.08 18.80
CA HIS A 242 24.42 3.98 17.85
C HIS A 242 25.46 2.89 18.01
N ASP A 243 26.74 3.26 18.01
CA ASP A 243 27.85 2.30 18.04
C ASP A 243 28.08 1.77 19.44
N SER A 244 28.43 0.50 19.56
CA SER A 244 28.81 -0.11 20.83
C SER A 244 30.13 0.45 21.37
N ASN A 245 31.01 0.96 20.50
CA ASN A 245 32.25 1.63 20.83
C ASN A 245 32.15 3.12 20.57
N ALA A 246 32.57 3.96 21.52
CA ALA A 246 32.41 5.39 21.46
C ALA A 246 33.31 6.11 20.44
N TYR A 247 34.30 5.41 19.85
CA TYR A 247 35.38 6.04 19.06
C TYR A 247 34.92 6.93 17.92
N ARG A 248 33.99 6.44 17.10
CA ARG A 248 33.60 7.13 15.85
C ARG A 248 33.05 8.53 16.09
N THR A 249 32.25 8.70 17.13
CA THR A 249 31.54 9.96 17.40
C THR A 249 32.17 10.77 18.54
N THR A 250 33.14 10.21 19.29
CA THR A 250 33.73 10.92 20.43
C THR A 250 35.26 10.87 20.46
N GLY A 251 35.90 10.04 19.63
CA GLY A 251 37.35 9.83 19.63
C GLY A 251 37.87 8.96 20.76
N VAL A 252 37.00 8.47 21.66
CA VAL A 252 37.40 7.64 22.81
C VAL A 252 37.17 6.17 22.47
N ASP A 253 38.25 5.38 22.45
CA ASP A 253 38.22 3.94 22.13
C ASP A 253 37.86 3.12 23.38
N GLU A 254 36.58 3.10 23.71
CA GLU A 254 36.04 2.30 24.82
C GLU A 254 34.60 1.88 24.46
N ASN A 255 34.22 0.68 24.93
CA ASN A 255 32.86 0.18 24.75
C ASN A 255 31.92 0.76 25.81
N ILE A 256 30.73 1.16 25.38
CA ILE A 256 29.68 1.77 26.24
C ILE A 256 29.35 0.89 27.45
N VAL A 257 29.27 -0.43 27.26
CA VAL A 257 28.96 -1.38 28.35
C VAL A 257 30.01 -1.40 29.46
N ASN A 258 31.23 -0.89 29.22
CA ASN A 258 32.30 -0.78 30.22
C ASN A 258 32.34 0.57 30.89
N MET A 259 31.65 1.58 30.38
CA MET A 259 31.66 2.94 30.90
C MET A 259 30.48 3.20 31.82
N THR A 260 30.70 3.93 32.90
CA THR A 260 29.63 4.46 33.72
C THR A 260 28.94 5.65 33.03
N TYR A 261 27.68 5.93 33.37
CA TYR A 261 26.97 7.10 32.87
C TYR A 261 27.77 8.40 33.05
N LYS A 262 28.42 8.56 34.19
CA LYS A 262 29.26 9.74 34.47
C LYS A 262 30.46 9.86 33.50
N GLU A 263 31.05 8.77 33.08
CA GLU A 263 32.12 8.76 32.08
C GLU A 263 31.58 9.06 30.68
N VAL A 264 30.48 8.44 30.28
CA VAL A 264 29.83 8.71 29.01
C VAL A 264 29.43 10.19 28.87
N ARG A 265 28.91 10.81 29.94
CA ARG A 265 28.54 12.24 29.97
C ARG A 265 29.71 13.21 29.86
N ARG A 266 30.94 12.76 29.98
CA ARG A 266 32.13 13.60 29.73
C ARG A 266 32.58 13.62 28.28
N LEU A 267 32.13 12.66 27.49
CA LEU A 267 32.49 12.57 26.06
C LEU A 267 31.99 13.79 25.31
N ASP A 268 32.71 14.13 24.25
CA ASP A 268 32.34 15.15 23.28
C ASP A 268 31.81 14.43 22.05
N ALA A 269 30.50 14.46 21.85
CA ALA A 269 29.80 13.81 20.75
C ALA A 269 29.54 14.77 19.57
N GLY A 270 30.06 16.00 19.60
CA GLY A 270 29.80 17.00 18.58
C GLY A 270 31.00 17.36 17.72
N SER A 271 32.21 17.43 18.32
CA SER A 271 33.43 17.91 17.62
C SER A 271 33.81 17.09 16.38
N TRP A 272 33.44 15.82 16.29
CA TRP A 272 33.67 14.97 15.10
C TRP A 272 32.88 15.44 13.88
N TYR A 273 31.74 16.09 14.12
CA TYR A 273 30.86 16.59 13.06
C TYR A 273 31.29 18.00 12.61
N SER A 274 31.41 18.93 13.57
CA SER A 274 31.82 20.31 13.32
C SER A 274 32.27 21.00 14.62
N ASP A 275 33.17 21.96 14.51
CA ASP A 275 33.61 22.81 15.65
C ASP A 275 32.45 23.57 16.32
N GLU A 276 31.38 23.82 15.60
CA GLU A 276 30.14 24.47 16.08
C GLU A 276 29.50 23.67 17.22
N TYR A 277 29.57 22.33 17.14
CA TYR A 277 28.97 21.41 18.11
C TYR A 277 29.96 20.91 19.18
N LYS A 278 31.12 21.55 19.25
CA LYS A 278 32.13 21.18 20.25
C LYS A 278 31.57 21.23 21.65
N GLY A 279 31.72 20.11 22.37
CA GLY A 279 31.25 19.99 23.77
C GLY A 279 29.82 19.42 23.87
N GLU A 280 29.13 19.15 22.74
CA GLU A 280 27.87 18.43 22.74
C GLU A 280 28.03 17.07 23.43
N LYS A 281 27.05 16.67 24.24
CA LYS A 281 27.16 15.50 25.13
C LYS A 281 26.36 14.32 24.57
N VAL A 282 26.81 13.11 24.86
CA VAL A 282 25.97 11.90 24.73
C VAL A 282 24.78 12.03 25.67
N PRO A 283 23.52 12.08 25.18
CA PRO A 283 22.39 12.26 26.08
C PRO A 283 21.98 10.96 26.77
N GLY A 284 21.34 11.06 27.90
CA GLY A 284 20.55 9.98 28.49
C GLY A 284 19.15 9.95 27.84
N LEU A 285 18.54 8.77 27.77
CA LEU A 285 17.17 8.67 27.24
C LEU A 285 16.17 9.57 27.97
N ARG A 286 16.37 9.78 29.27
CA ARG A 286 15.55 10.68 30.08
C ARG A 286 15.51 12.11 29.51
N GLU A 287 16.65 12.65 29.12
CA GLU A 287 16.75 14.00 28.55
C GLU A 287 16.00 14.12 27.24
N VAL A 288 16.04 13.05 26.41
CA VAL A 288 15.32 13.01 25.13
C VAL A 288 13.81 12.92 25.34
N LEU A 289 13.34 12.09 26.29
CA LEU A 289 11.92 12.01 26.64
C LEU A 289 11.40 13.36 27.15
N GLU A 290 12.16 14.05 28.00
CA GLU A 290 11.82 15.40 28.49
C GLU A 290 11.72 16.43 27.34
N LEU A 291 12.63 16.36 26.37
CA LEU A 291 12.61 17.23 25.20
C LEU A 291 11.41 16.95 24.30
N ALA A 292 11.12 15.66 24.02
CA ALA A 292 10.14 15.22 23.04
C ALA A 292 8.70 15.32 23.54
N GLN A 293 8.46 15.25 24.86
CA GLN A 293 7.13 15.20 25.45
C GLN A 293 6.21 16.31 24.94
N GLY A 294 5.09 15.91 24.32
CA GLY A 294 4.10 16.84 23.74
C GLY A 294 4.54 17.58 22.48
N LYS A 295 5.71 17.28 21.91
CA LYS A 295 6.25 17.96 20.73
C LYS A 295 6.44 17.03 19.52
N ILE A 296 6.99 15.83 19.75
CA ILE A 296 7.34 14.89 18.68
C ILE A 296 7.28 13.46 19.20
N LYS A 297 7.01 12.50 18.31
CA LYS A 297 7.01 11.08 18.64
C LYS A 297 8.41 10.49 18.52
N LEU A 298 8.64 9.37 19.20
CA LEU A 298 9.94 8.70 19.21
C LEU A 298 9.85 7.28 18.65
N ASN A 299 10.83 6.91 17.86
CA ASN A 299 11.18 5.53 17.53
C ASN A 299 12.49 5.19 18.23
N ILE A 300 12.44 4.38 19.26
CA ILE A 300 13.58 4.05 20.11
C ILE A 300 14.11 2.68 19.69
N GLU A 301 15.28 2.66 19.01
CA GLU A 301 15.93 1.41 18.65
C GLU A 301 16.75 0.87 19.83
N LEU A 302 16.41 -0.34 20.27
CA LEU A 302 17.22 -1.05 21.26
C LEU A 302 18.44 -1.67 20.60
N LYS A 303 19.63 -1.27 21.02
CA LYS A 303 20.94 -1.82 20.62
C LYS A 303 21.53 -2.69 21.74
N PRO A 304 21.00 -3.89 22.00
CA PRO A 304 21.51 -4.70 23.07
C PRO A 304 22.90 -5.26 22.72
N ALA A 305 23.76 -5.28 23.72
CA ALA A 305 24.88 -6.22 23.77
C ALA A 305 24.32 -7.59 24.23
N ASP A 306 24.77 -8.15 25.35
CA ASP A 306 24.20 -9.37 25.94
C ASP A 306 23.06 -9.08 26.94
N ASN A 307 22.64 -7.81 27.08
CA ASN A 307 21.75 -7.28 28.13
C ASN A 307 20.38 -6.82 27.61
N GLY A 308 19.87 -7.45 26.55
CA GLY A 308 18.68 -7.00 25.81
C GLY A 308 17.40 -6.92 26.65
N GLU A 309 17.17 -7.85 27.56
CA GLU A 309 16.00 -7.84 28.43
C GLU A 309 16.06 -6.70 29.47
N GLU A 310 17.24 -6.42 30.00
CA GLU A 310 17.43 -5.33 30.96
C GLU A 310 17.27 -3.97 30.27
N LEU A 311 17.88 -3.80 29.08
CA LEU A 311 17.72 -2.61 28.26
C LEU A 311 16.24 -2.35 27.94
N ALA A 312 15.50 -3.36 27.49
CA ALA A 312 14.09 -3.25 27.20
C ALA A 312 13.28 -2.81 28.42
N ARG A 313 13.44 -3.47 29.55
CA ARG A 313 12.72 -3.12 30.81
C ARG A 313 12.99 -1.69 31.27
N LYS A 314 14.26 -1.25 31.22
CA LYS A 314 14.62 0.12 31.66
C LYS A 314 14.11 1.17 30.69
N THR A 315 14.13 0.88 29.37
CA THR A 315 13.59 1.76 28.36
C THR A 315 12.07 1.92 28.54
N VAL A 316 11.32 0.83 28.69
CA VAL A 316 9.86 0.88 28.92
C VAL A 316 9.55 1.62 30.22
N ALA A 317 10.24 1.34 31.30
CA ALA A 317 10.03 2.03 32.59
C ALA A 317 10.29 3.55 32.51
N LEU A 318 11.22 3.99 31.67
CA LEU A 318 11.41 5.41 31.39
C LEU A 318 10.25 5.99 30.56
N ILE A 319 9.80 5.29 29.51
CA ILE A 319 8.66 5.74 28.68
C ILE A 319 7.41 5.91 29.55
N GLU A 320 7.08 4.93 30.39
CA GLU A 320 5.95 4.97 31.35
C GLU A 320 6.10 6.14 32.34
N LYS A 321 7.30 6.32 32.90
CA LYS A 321 7.55 7.41 33.84
C LYS A 321 7.24 8.80 33.26
N TYR A 322 7.45 8.96 31.93
CA TYR A 322 7.18 10.22 31.25
C TYR A 322 5.79 10.26 30.57
N ASN A 323 4.95 9.21 30.75
CA ASN A 323 3.63 9.03 30.14
C ASN A 323 3.67 9.19 28.60
N MET A 324 4.65 8.56 27.97
CA MET A 324 4.88 8.64 26.52
C MET A 324 4.58 7.31 25.78
N GLU A 325 3.83 6.39 26.36
CA GLU A 325 3.54 5.06 25.82
C GLU A 325 2.84 5.15 24.45
N ASN A 326 2.01 6.18 24.25
CA ASN A 326 1.30 6.43 22.99
C ASN A 326 2.13 7.22 21.96
N ASP A 327 3.24 7.81 22.38
CA ASP A 327 4.11 8.64 21.54
C ASP A 327 5.45 7.97 21.23
N CYS A 328 5.70 6.79 21.81
CA CYS A 328 6.89 6.00 21.56
C CYS A 328 6.56 4.69 20.85
N VAL A 329 7.45 4.27 19.94
CA VAL A 329 7.53 2.90 19.42
C VAL A 329 8.94 2.38 19.70
N ILE A 330 9.07 1.08 19.91
CA ILE A 330 10.37 0.45 20.16
C ILE A 330 10.73 -0.43 18.97
N THR A 331 11.93 -0.29 18.45
CA THR A 331 12.45 -1.14 17.38
C THR A 331 13.73 -1.86 17.79
N SER A 332 14.01 -3.01 17.20
CA SER A 332 15.28 -3.73 17.40
C SER A 332 15.49 -4.80 16.34
N PHE A 333 16.75 -5.19 16.12
CA PHE A 333 17.12 -6.44 15.45
C PHE A 333 17.00 -7.66 16.37
N SER A 334 16.86 -7.47 17.67
CA SER A 334 16.73 -8.53 18.68
C SER A 334 15.27 -8.81 19.01
N SER A 335 14.75 -9.95 18.56
CA SER A 335 13.40 -10.39 18.88
C SER A 335 13.19 -10.61 20.38
N SER A 336 14.23 -11.08 21.11
CA SER A 336 14.16 -11.27 22.58
C SER A 336 14.00 -9.95 23.31
N ALA A 337 14.70 -8.88 22.89
CA ALA A 337 14.55 -7.56 23.48
C ALA A 337 13.14 -6.98 23.23
N LEU A 338 12.57 -7.18 22.02
CA LEU A 338 11.20 -6.75 21.70
C LEU A 338 10.15 -7.50 22.51
N LEU A 339 10.31 -8.82 22.67
CA LEU A 339 9.41 -9.62 23.52
C LEU A 339 9.50 -9.22 24.99
N ALA A 340 10.69 -8.86 25.48
CA ALA A 340 10.87 -8.32 26.82
C ALA A 340 10.17 -6.96 26.98
N ALA A 341 10.26 -6.08 25.99
CA ALA A 341 9.53 -4.81 26.01
C ALA A 341 8.00 -5.04 26.06
N LYS A 342 7.46 -5.93 25.21
CA LYS A 342 6.03 -6.31 25.20
C LYS A 342 5.56 -6.93 26.50
N SER A 343 6.44 -7.69 27.21
CA SER A 343 6.09 -8.26 28.52
C SER A 343 6.06 -7.25 29.64
N CYS A 344 6.69 -6.08 29.48
CA CYS A 344 6.58 -4.99 30.43
C CYS A 344 5.28 -4.19 30.24
N ASP A 345 4.92 -3.88 28.98
CA ASP A 345 3.68 -3.20 28.61
C ASP A 345 3.15 -3.77 27.27
N GLU A 346 1.98 -4.43 27.33
CA GLU A 346 1.32 -5.00 26.15
C GLU A 346 0.91 -3.93 25.11
N ASN A 347 0.68 -2.69 25.54
CA ASN A 347 0.20 -1.62 24.68
C ASN A 347 1.34 -0.93 23.93
N ILE A 348 2.59 -1.05 24.40
CA ILE A 348 3.71 -0.44 23.69
C ILE A 348 3.91 -1.10 22.34
N ARG A 349 4.04 -0.30 21.30
CA ARG A 349 4.23 -0.82 19.94
C ARG A 349 5.66 -1.20 19.69
N VAL A 350 5.87 -2.44 19.21
CA VAL A 350 7.22 -2.94 18.92
C VAL A 350 7.36 -3.32 17.44
N GLY A 351 8.50 -2.96 16.85
CA GLY A 351 8.83 -3.22 15.46
C GLY A 351 10.13 -4.02 15.30
N TYR A 352 10.10 -5.07 14.49
CA TYR A 352 11.30 -5.83 14.17
C TYR A 352 12.01 -5.22 12.95
N ILE A 353 13.33 -4.97 13.08
CA ILE A 353 14.13 -4.43 11.99
C ILE A 353 14.64 -5.58 11.13
N LEU A 354 14.26 -5.57 9.85
CA LEU A 354 14.69 -6.55 8.87
C LEU A 354 15.84 -5.97 8.04
N SER A 355 17.03 -6.55 8.16
CA SER A 355 18.17 -6.22 7.29
C SER A 355 17.95 -6.67 5.84
N ALA A 356 17.14 -7.72 5.63
CA ALA A 356 16.65 -8.17 4.34
C ALA A 356 15.27 -8.82 4.53
N ALA A 357 14.30 -8.49 3.67
CA ALA A 357 12.96 -9.08 3.70
C ALA A 357 12.97 -10.49 3.07
N TYR A 358 13.73 -11.42 3.68
CA TYR A 358 13.86 -12.80 3.22
C TYR A 358 13.57 -13.76 4.37
N GLY A 359 12.63 -14.71 4.17
CA GLY A 359 12.26 -15.75 5.15
C GLY A 359 10.83 -15.60 5.68
N ASP A 360 10.48 -16.45 6.66
CA ASP A 360 9.12 -16.56 7.22
C ASP A 360 8.88 -15.57 8.39
N TYR A 361 9.21 -14.29 8.20
CA TYR A 361 9.06 -13.27 9.22
C TYR A 361 7.58 -12.92 9.53
N TYR A 362 6.64 -13.31 8.67
CA TYR A 362 5.19 -13.09 8.87
C TYR A 362 4.60 -13.86 10.06
N ASP A 363 5.27 -14.91 10.53
CA ASP A 363 4.82 -15.74 11.65
C ASP A 363 5.35 -15.26 13.02
N MET A 364 6.09 -14.14 13.07
CA MET A 364 6.58 -13.57 14.32
C MET A 364 5.40 -13.03 15.14
N LYS A 365 5.11 -13.72 16.27
CA LYS A 365 4.08 -13.31 17.22
C LYS A 365 4.55 -12.14 18.06
N ASN A 366 3.61 -11.28 18.48
CA ASN A 366 3.85 -10.13 19.36
C ASN A 366 4.77 -9.05 18.76
N ILE A 367 4.81 -8.93 17.43
CA ILE A 367 5.44 -7.83 16.70
C ILE A 367 4.33 -7.03 16.00
N ASP A 368 4.29 -5.72 16.22
CA ASP A 368 3.23 -4.85 15.71
C ASP A 368 3.51 -4.35 14.27
N PHE A 369 4.81 -4.21 13.91
CA PHE A 369 5.22 -3.75 12.58
C PHE A 369 6.65 -4.19 12.24
N PHE A 370 7.01 -4.03 10.95
CA PHE A 370 8.36 -4.27 10.47
C PHE A 370 8.99 -2.98 9.97
N SER A 371 10.26 -2.75 10.35
CA SER A 371 11.11 -1.73 9.76
C SER A 371 11.96 -2.39 8.68
N VAL A 372 11.79 -1.96 7.43
CA VAL A 372 12.42 -2.60 6.26
C VAL A 372 13.14 -1.56 5.42
N ASN A 373 14.34 -1.86 4.95
CA ASN A 373 15.02 -1.00 4.01
C ASN A 373 14.21 -0.91 2.69
N ALA A 374 13.91 0.30 2.23
CA ALA A 374 13.12 0.53 1.03
C ALA A 374 13.67 -0.15 -0.24
N ALA A 375 14.98 -0.39 -0.31
CA ALA A 375 15.61 -1.14 -1.40
C ALA A 375 15.11 -2.58 -1.55
N PHE A 376 14.51 -3.16 -0.49
CA PHE A 376 13.96 -4.52 -0.49
C PHE A 376 12.44 -4.59 -0.68
N LEU A 377 11.78 -3.45 -0.88
CA LEU A 377 10.32 -3.37 -1.09
C LEU A 377 9.91 -3.36 -2.58
N SER A 378 10.82 -3.73 -3.48
CA SER A 378 10.60 -3.78 -4.94
C SER A 378 9.86 -5.05 -5.40
#